data_6c291d7ad9dd4ce1309acf5ee5f8808a
#
_entry.id   6c291d7ad9dd4ce1309acf5ee5f8808a
#
_cell.length_a   1.000
_cell.length_b   1.000
_cell.length_c   1.000
_cell.angle_alpha   90.00
_cell.angle_beta   90.00
_cell.angle_gamma   90.00
#
_symmetry.space_group_name_H-M   'P 1'
#
loop_
_entity.id
_entity.type
_entity.pdbx_description
1 polymer ?
#
loop_
_entity_poly.entity_id
_entity_poly.type
_entity_poly.pdbx_seq_one_letter_code
_entity_poly.pdbx_strand_id
1 'polypeptide(L)'
;MEKYEKDARKNWDVFYKNNQDKFFKDRHYFAREFPHIFPEGADVGGGGDDESDGPALEASDGKDAASTSRPSAACVDHGFDPDARETGPAPRYVRPGTGDVPHRKRVFLEVGCGVGNTAFPLLALDDTAVVYCCDFSKRAVDLVRARRDALPTRAQRDRIVPFVCDITNEPLSLTVPAGSVDVCTMVFVLSAVSPEKMRDAVRNVSSVMRPGAEARVLIRDYASGDLAQERFAAKAGQKLAENFYVRGDGTRAFYFSPETLKALFAGAGMALERLDVHQRAITNRGQNVKMDRRWVQASFASARVPAEPLPPPPPPPEPEWAKRAREAEARRAEAAAHAEAEAADRREREAASWAEVTAAVETCARGDLERLVLGMVREGVVAPETLVRRLKEASDEGEGRRLQKET
;
A
#
# COMPACT_ATOMS: atom_id res chain seq x y z
N MET A 1 3.76 18.49 -12.03
CA MET A 1 2.68 17.59 -11.61
C MET A 1 3.21 16.19 -11.31
N GLU A 2 3.77 15.49 -12.30
CA GLU A 2 4.26 14.10 -12.21
C GLU A 2 5.19 13.81 -11.02
N LYS A 3 6.17 14.70 -10.77
CA LYS A 3 7.07 14.57 -9.60
C LYS A 3 6.29 14.46 -8.27
N TYR A 4 5.32 15.33 -8.05
CA TYR A 4 4.56 15.37 -6.79
C TYR A 4 3.57 14.19 -6.69
N GLU A 5 3.13 13.65 -7.81
CA GLU A 5 2.34 12.42 -7.83
C GLU A 5 3.19 11.23 -7.41
N LYS A 6 4.37 11.08 -8.00
CA LYS A 6 5.32 10.01 -7.69
C LYS A 6 5.79 10.04 -6.24
N ASP A 7 6.05 11.24 -5.70
CA ASP A 7 6.57 11.43 -4.35
C ASP A 7 5.46 11.53 -3.28
N ALA A 8 4.17 11.45 -3.65
CA ALA A 8 3.06 11.69 -2.74
C ALA A 8 3.11 10.82 -1.47
N ARG A 9 3.26 9.51 -1.62
CA ARG A 9 3.37 8.58 -0.47
C ARG A 9 4.57 8.90 0.41
N LYS A 10 5.73 9.14 -0.20
CA LYS A 10 6.96 9.50 0.51
C LYS A 10 6.80 10.80 1.33
N ASN A 11 6.13 11.81 0.75
CA ASN A 11 5.92 13.09 1.44
C ASN A 11 5.04 12.91 2.68
N TRP A 12 3.97 12.10 2.59
CA TRP A 12 3.14 11.76 3.74
C TRP A 12 3.85 10.86 4.76
N ASP A 13 4.67 9.91 4.33
CA ASP A 13 5.51 9.12 5.26
C ASP A 13 6.49 10.02 6.03
N VAL A 14 7.08 11.02 5.37
CA VAL A 14 7.95 12.03 6.02
C VAL A 14 7.13 12.90 6.98
N PHE A 15 5.93 13.33 6.56
CA PHE A 15 5.02 14.08 7.43
C PHE A 15 4.73 13.32 8.72
N TYR A 16 4.30 12.06 8.66
CA TYR A 16 4.03 11.26 9.86
C TYR A 16 5.29 10.86 10.62
N LYS A 17 6.45 10.82 9.98
CA LYS A 17 7.74 10.65 10.67
C LYS A 17 8.01 11.82 11.60
N ASN A 18 7.75 13.04 11.15
CA ASN A 18 8.10 14.26 11.87
C ASN A 18 7.05 14.62 12.95
N ASN A 19 5.77 14.38 12.64
CA ASN A 19 4.67 14.84 13.48
C ASN A 19 4.09 13.74 14.38
N GLN A 20 4.26 12.45 14.01
CA GLN A 20 3.69 11.31 14.71
C GLN A 20 2.18 11.50 14.97
N ASP A 21 1.71 11.32 16.20
CA ASP A 21 0.32 11.47 16.66
C ASP A 21 -0.01 12.87 17.21
N LYS A 22 0.97 13.80 17.20
CA LYS A 22 0.84 15.09 17.90
C LYS A 22 0.23 16.22 17.06
N PHE A 23 0.04 16.00 15.76
CA PHE A 23 -0.38 17.05 14.84
C PHE A 23 -1.89 17.27 14.81
N PHE A 24 -2.65 16.20 14.80
CA PHE A 24 -4.11 16.26 14.80
C PHE A 24 -4.67 15.74 16.12
N LYS A 25 -5.80 16.31 16.54
CA LYS A 25 -6.56 15.85 17.71
C LYS A 25 -7.65 14.86 17.32
N ASP A 26 -8.08 14.03 18.27
CA ASP A 26 -9.22 13.12 18.09
C ASP A 26 -10.50 13.91 17.81
N ARG A 27 -11.28 13.45 16.84
CA ARG A 27 -12.47 14.12 16.32
C ARG A 27 -13.73 13.68 17.05
N HIS A 28 -13.89 14.09 18.30
CA HIS A 28 -15.07 13.75 19.11
C HIS A 28 -16.34 14.50 18.66
N TYR A 29 -16.21 15.52 17.82
CA TYR A 29 -17.32 16.34 17.34
C TYR A 29 -18.15 15.70 16.23
N PHE A 30 -17.81 14.50 15.75
CA PHE A 30 -18.47 13.87 14.60
C PHE A 30 -19.97 13.68 14.82
N ALA A 31 -20.37 13.27 16.03
CA ALA A 31 -21.79 13.12 16.38
C ALA A 31 -22.56 14.45 16.31
N ARG A 32 -21.94 15.54 16.74
CA ARG A 32 -22.52 16.88 16.67
C ARG A 32 -22.62 17.41 15.23
N GLU A 33 -21.61 17.18 14.43
CA GLU A 33 -21.56 17.65 13.03
C GLU A 33 -22.48 16.87 12.10
N PHE A 34 -22.72 15.60 12.41
CA PHE A 34 -23.58 14.71 11.65
C PHE A 34 -24.69 14.08 12.52
N PRO A 35 -25.56 14.86 13.16
CA PRO A 35 -26.54 14.37 14.14
C PRO A 35 -27.56 13.41 13.52
N HIS A 36 -27.80 13.49 12.22
CA HIS A 36 -28.69 12.57 11.50
C HIS A 36 -28.11 11.15 11.32
N ILE A 37 -26.81 10.98 11.58
CA ILE A 37 -26.09 9.70 11.51
C ILE A 37 -25.81 9.15 12.92
N PHE A 38 -25.49 10.07 13.84
CA PHE A 38 -25.17 9.77 15.22
C PHE A 38 -26.25 10.44 16.10
N PRO A 39 -26.98 9.68 16.90
CA PRO A 39 -28.06 10.24 17.72
C PRO A 39 -27.56 11.23 18.77
N GLU A 40 -28.47 12.09 19.22
CA GLU A 40 -28.23 13.01 20.33
C GLU A 40 -27.79 12.24 21.58
N GLY A 41 -26.72 12.71 22.21
CA GLY A 41 -26.14 12.07 23.39
C GLY A 41 -24.94 11.16 23.10
N ALA A 42 -24.57 10.95 21.84
CA ALA A 42 -23.33 10.24 21.47
C ALA A 42 -22.05 11.09 21.64
N ASP A 43 -22.15 12.26 22.26
CA ASP A 43 -21.00 13.12 22.54
C ASP A 43 -20.21 12.51 23.71
N VAL A 44 -19.14 11.83 23.42
CA VAL A 44 -18.21 11.30 24.42
C VAL A 44 -17.30 12.43 24.91
N GLY A 45 -17.74 13.08 25.95
CA GLY A 45 -16.90 13.81 26.92
C GLY A 45 -16.11 14.99 26.41
N GLY A 46 -16.54 16.18 26.75
CA GLY A 46 -15.81 17.35 27.22
C GLY A 46 -14.40 17.59 26.64
N GLY A 47 -14.33 18.09 25.43
CA GLY A 47 -13.17 18.83 24.97
C GLY A 47 -13.68 20.17 24.43
N GLY A 48 -13.23 21.27 25.03
CA GLY A 48 -13.57 22.62 24.58
C GLY A 48 -13.39 22.80 23.09
N ASP A 49 -14.12 23.74 22.53
CA ASP A 49 -14.18 24.13 21.11
C ASP A 49 -12.82 24.45 20.47
N ASP A 50 -11.94 23.45 20.37
CA ASP A 50 -10.66 23.55 19.68
C ASP A 50 -10.77 22.93 18.29
N GLU A 51 -11.57 23.59 17.46
CA GLU A 51 -11.80 23.26 16.06
C GLU A 51 -10.63 23.64 15.12
N SER A 52 -9.39 23.51 15.57
CA SER A 52 -8.20 23.70 14.72
C SER A 52 -7.90 22.46 13.86
N ASP A 53 -8.91 21.94 13.19
CA ASP A 53 -8.83 20.70 12.40
C ASP A 53 -8.27 20.86 10.98
N GLY A 54 -7.73 21.99 10.64
CA GLY A 54 -6.90 22.08 9.43
C GLY A 54 -5.43 22.03 9.84
N PRO A 55 -4.55 21.39 9.08
CA PRO A 55 -3.12 21.52 9.31
C PRO A 55 -2.79 23.01 9.42
N ALA A 56 -2.22 23.43 10.52
CA ALA A 56 -1.64 24.75 10.64
C ALA A 56 -0.61 24.87 9.52
N LEU A 57 -0.96 25.60 8.47
CA LEU A 57 -0.08 25.83 7.34
C LEU A 57 0.99 26.81 7.83
N GLU A 58 2.01 26.28 8.52
CA GLU A 58 3.24 26.99 8.68
C GLU A 58 3.87 27.13 7.31
N ALA A 59 3.88 28.34 6.80
CA ALA A 59 4.79 28.71 5.74
C ALA A 59 6.20 28.64 6.35
N SER A 60 6.85 27.51 6.28
CA SER A 60 8.29 27.44 6.46
C SER A 60 8.91 28.09 5.23
N ASP A 61 9.23 29.37 5.34
CA ASP A 61 10.16 30.00 4.44
C ASP A 61 11.47 29.21 4.51
N GLY A 62 11.82 28.56 3.40
CA GLY A 62 13.10 27.92 3.25
C GLY A 62 14.21 28.93 3.45
N LYS A 63 14.84 28.89 4.60
CA LYS A 63 16.19 29.38 4.83
C LYS A 63 16.97 28.26 5.47
N ASP A 64 18.06 27.93 4.79
CA ASP A 64 19.13 27.10 5.31
C ASP A 64 19.43 27.45 6.75
N ALA A 65 19.27 26.46 7.64
CA ALA A 65 19.81 26.57 8.97
C ALA A 65 20.28 25.19 9.40
N ALA A 66 21.58 25.06 9.29
CA ALA A 66 22.32 24.13 10.11
C ALA A 66 22.14 24.49 11.58
N SER A 67 21.98 23.46 12.43
CA SER A 67 22.35 23.44 13.84
C SER A 67 21.59 24.37 14.79
N THR A 68 20.92 23.78 15.68
CA THR A 68 20.98 23.78 17.14
C THR A 68 19.60 23.55 17.74
N SER A 69 19.50 22.45 18.39
CA SER A 69 18.42 22.05 19.30
C SER A 69 18.21 23.10 20.40
N ARG A 70 16.99 23.67 20.44
CA ARG A 70 16.40 24.15 21.69
C ARG A 70 14.92 23.79 21.71
N PRO A 71 14.41 23.15 22.78
CA PRO A 71 12.98 22.91 22.92
C PRO A 71 12.28 24.21 23.25
N SER A 72 11.39 24.66 22.38
CA SER A 72 10.46 25.75 22.72
C SER A 72 9.42 25.16 23.67
N ALA A 73 9.54 25.57 24.90
CA ALA A 73 8.56 25.38 25.97
C ALA A 73 7.28 26.16 25.69
N ALA A 74 6.21 25.61 26.24
CA ALA A 74 4.87 26.15 26.47
C ALA A 74 3.77 25.64 25.55
N CYS A 75 3.54 24.31 25.57
CA CYS A 75 2.17 23.85 25.69
C CYS A 75 1.78 23.95 27.16
N VAL A 76 0.86 24.84 27.47
CA VAL A 76 0.28 24.93 28.81
C VAL A 76 -0.44 23.59 29.05
N ASP A 77 0.12 22.85 29.98
CA ASP A 77 -0.43 21.65 30.57
C ASP A 77 -1.73 22.01 31.29
N HIS A 78 -2.86 21.77 30.66
CA HIS A 78 -4.14 21.67 31.35
C HIS A 78 -4.24 20.24 31.85
N GLY A 79 -3.88 20.10 33.12
CA GLY A 79 -3.81 18.87 33.89
C GLY A 79 -4.89 17.87 33.53
N PHE A 80 -4.44 16.80 32.93
CA PHE A 80 -5.17 15.55 32.91
C PHE A 80 -5.06 14.98 34.33
N ASP A 81 -6.15 15.00 35.05
CA ASP A 81 -6.26 14.31 36.35
C ASP A 81 -6.52 12.81 36.08
N PRO A 82 -5.52 11.93 36.29
CA PRO A 82 -5.69 10.51 36.07
C PRO A 82 -6.63 9.81 37.06
N ASP A 83 -7.08 10.51 38.11
CA ASP A 83 -7.94 9.96 39.17
C ASP A 83 -9.41 10.40 39.08
N ALA A 84 -9.83 11.15 38.07
CA ALA A 84 -11.23 11.41 37.81
C ALA A 84 -11.94 10.13 37.42
N ARG A 85 -12.43 9.41 38.40
CA ARG A 85 -13.31 8.24 38.23
C ARG A 85 -14.63 8.69 37.62
N GLU A 86 -14.81 8.49 36.32
CA GLU A 86 -16.12 8.53 35.70
C GLU A 86 -16.94 7.34 36.20
N THR A 87 -17.86 7.62 37.13
CA THR A 87 -18.84 6.67 37.62
C THR A 87 -20.13 6.79 36.83
N GLY A 88 -20.15 6.31 35.61
CA GLY A 88 -21.37 6.17 34.83
C GLY A 88 -21.12 5.26 33.60
N PRO A 89 -22.04 4.31 33.32
CA PRO A 89 -21.90 3.56 32.07
C PRO A 89 -22.11 4.52 30.89
N ALA A 90 -21.20 4.45 29.92
CA ALA A 90 -21.33 5.18 28.66
C ALA A 90 -22.73 4.98 28.06
N PRO A 91 -23.38 6.04 27.55
CA PRO A 91 -24.73 5.92 26.98
C PRO A 91 -24.70 4.93 25.83
N ARG A 92 -25.50 3.86 25.96
CA ARG A 92 -25.66 2.86 24.91
C ARG A 92 -26.58 3.42 23.83
N TYR A 93 -26.12 3.37 22.60
CA TYR A 93 -26.93 3.67 21.44
C TYR A 93 -28.13 2.70 21.38
N VAL A 94 -29.33 3.20 21.52
CA VAL A 94 -30.56 2.47 21.28
C VAL A 94 -31.22 3.07 20.02
N ARG A 95 -31.26 2.27 18.96
CA ARG A 95 -31.95 2.64 17.72
C ARG A 95 -33.42 2.91 17.99
N PRO A 96 -34.01 4.06 17.61
CA PRO A 96 -35.45 4.26 17.76
C PRO A 96 -36.24 3.31 16.85
N GLY A 97 -37.03 2.43 17.42
CA GLY A 97 -38.21 1.85 16.84
C GLY A 97 -38.07 0.91 15.65
N THR A 98 -37.37 -0.21 15.83
CA THR A 98 -37.62 -1.42 15.01
C THR A 98 -37.64 -2.62 15.95
N GLY A 99 -38.79 -3.29 16.02
CA GLY A 99 -38.95 -4.52 16.79
C GLY A 99 -37.94 -5.59 16.38
N ASP A 100 -37.60 -6.46 17.31
CA ASP A 100 -36.78 -7.69 17.30
C ASP A 100 -36.08 -8.14 15.97
N VAL A 101 -35.35 -7.25 15.30
CA VAL A 101 -34.37 -7.66 14.28
C VAL A 101 -33.04 -7.80 15.00
N PRO A 102 -32.31 -8.93 14.85
CA PRO A 102 -30.99 -9.10 15.45
C PRO A 102 -30.12 -7.90 15.10
N HIS A 103 -29.61 -7.17 16.11
CA HIS A 103 -28.84 -5.98 15.92
C HIS A 103 -27.58 -6.31 15.12
N ARG A 104 -27.59 -6.02 13.83
CA ARG A 104 -26.44 -6.15 12.96
C ARG A 104 -25.36 -5.14 13.39
N LYS A 105 -24.13 -5.59 13.54
CA LYS A 105 -22.99 -4.72 13.82
C LYS A 105 -22.85 -3.66 12.72
N ARG A 106 -22.68 -2.41 13.09
CA ARG A 106 -22.36 -1.33 12.15
C ARG A 106 -20.94 -1.47 11.68
N VAL A 107 -20.70 -1.15 10.43
CA VAL A 107 -19.38 -1.15 9.81
C VAL A 107 -19.04 0.28 9.40
N PHE A 108 -17.99 0.80 9.99
CA PHE A 108 -17.39 2.08 9.62
C PHE A 108 -16.16 1.87 8.75
N LEU A 109 -15.91 2.81 7.85
CA LEU A 109 -14.67 2.91 7.09
C LEU A 109 -14.14 4.34 7.21
N GLU A 110 -12.94 4.53 7.75
CA GLU A 110 -12.21 5.79 7.64
C GLU A 110 -11.17 5.68 6.53
N VAL A 111 -11.32 6.48 5.48
CA VAL A 111 -10.35 6.60 4.39
C VAL A 111 -9.39 7.74 4.69
N GLY A 112 -8.07 7.52 4.48
CA GLY A 112 -7.04 8.48 4.86
C GLY A 112 -7.01 8.70 6.37
N CYS A 113 -6.97 7.63 7.11
CA CYS A 113 -7.15 7.65 8.57
C CYS A 113 -6.02 8.39 9.32
N GLY A 114 -4.87 8.61 8.67
CA GLY A 114 -3.73 9.17 9.35
C GLY A 114 -3.35 8.34 10.56
N VAL A 115 -3.38 8.95 11.73
CA VAL A 115 -3.09 8.28 13.01
C VAL A 115 -4.36 7.82 13.76
N GLY A 116 -5.51 7.80 13.06
CA GLY A 116 -6.76 7.26 13.58
C GLY A 116 -7.62 8.25 14.38
N ASN A 117 -7.45 9.55 14.12
CA ASN A 117 -8.15 10.59 14.88
C ASN A 117 -9.67 10.60 14.71
N THR A 118 -10.22 9.90 13.71
CA THR A 118 -11.66 9.63 13.57
C THR A 118 -11.98 8.18 13.95
N ALA A 119 -11.12 7.22 13.57
CA ALA A 119 -11.37 5.80 13.78
C ALA A 119 -11.57 5.44 15.26
N PHE A 120 -10.73 5.96 16.16
CA PHE A 120 -10.86 5.67 17.59
C PHE A 120 -12.09 6.32 18.23
N PRO A 121 -12.44 7.59 17.98
CA PRO A 121 -13.73 8.13 18.36
C PRO A 121 -14.93 7.34 17.84
N LEU A 122 -14.93 6.91 16.57
CA LEU A 122 -16.00 6.06 16.02
C LEU A 122 -16.10 4.72 16.74
N LEU A 123 -14.95 4.11 17.10
CA LEU A 123 -14.92 2.88 17.89
C LEU A 123 -15.54 3.06 19.27
N ALA A 124 -15.40 4.25 19.87
CA ALA A 124 -15.95 4.59 21.18
C ALA A 124 -17.44 4.90 21.14
N LEU A 125 -17.98 5.40 20.01
CA LEU A 125 -19.39 5.74 19.85
C LEU A 125 -20.32 4.51 19.80
N ASP A 126 -19.82 3.36 19.36
CA ASP A 126 -20.60 2.13 19.21
C ASP A 126 -19.73 0.93 19.62
N ASP A 127 -20.08 0.32 20.76
CA ASP A 127 -19.33 -0.79 21.35
C ASP A 127 -19.45 -2.10 20.58
N THR A 128 -20.32 -2.17 19.58
CA THR A 128 -20.53 -3.32 18.71
C THR A 128 -19.94 -3.14 17.31
N ALA A 129 -19.66 -1.92 16.91
CA ALA A 129 -19.21 -1.58 15.56
C ALA A 129 -17.81 -2.13 15.24
N VAL A 130 -17.58 -2.38 13.95
CA VAL A 130 -16.28 -2.65 13.37
C VAL A 130 -15.82 -1.42 12.58
N VAL A 131 -14.59 -0.99 12.79
CA VAL A 131 -13.99 0.17 12.13
C VAL A 131 -12.83 -0.29 11.25
N TYR A 132 -13.03 -0.30 9.94
CA TYR A 132 -11.94 -0.37 8.98
C TYR A 132 -11.32 1.02 8.84
N CYS A 133 -10.00 1.10 8.79
CA CYS A 133 -9.33 2.38 8.58
C CYS A 133 -8.09 2.19 7.71
N CYS A 134 -7.99 2.99 6.65
CA CYS A 134 -6.87 2.88 5.70
C CYS A 134 -6.20 4.22 5.44
N ASP A 135 -4.92 4.12 5.15
CA ASP A 135 -4.10 5.21 4.62
C ASP A 135 -3.10 4.65 3.62
N PHE A 136 -2.68 5.43 2.64
CA PHE A 136 -1.64 4.97 1.72
C PHE A 136 -0.23 5.09 2.33
N SER A 137 -0.06 5.90 3.38
CA SER A 137 1.15 5.95 4.20
C SER A 137 1.22 4.74 5.13
N LYS A 138 2.21 3.88 4.88
CA LYS A 138 2.48 2.76 5.79
C LYS A 138 2.77 3.24 7.21
N ARG A 139 3.45 4.38 7.33
CA ARG A 139 3.82 4.94 8.64
C ARG A 139 2.60 5.37 9.44
N ALA A 140 1.62 6.01 8.80
CA ALA A 140 0.34 6.35 9.42
C ALA A 140 -0.34 5.10 9.97
N VAL A 141 -0.47 4.07 9.12
CA VAL A 141 -1.11 2.81 9.51
C VAL A 141 -0.37 2.11 10.65
N ASP A 142 0.96 2.15 10.68
CA ASP A 142 1.75 1.57 11.76
C ASP A 142 1.51 2.31 13.11
N LEU A 143 1.31 3.63 13.08
CA LEU A 143 0.90 4.40 14.26
C LEU A 143 -0.50 4.00 14.76
N VAL A 144 -1.45 3.80 13.85
CA VAL A 144 -2.79 3.28 14.20
C VAL A 144 -2.69 1.88 14.81
N ARG A 145 -1.86 1.01 14.25
CA ARG A 145 -1.62 -0.35 14.80
C ARG A 145 -1.08 -0.29 16.21
N ALA A 146 -0.07 0.55 16.45
CA ALA A 146 0.50 0.75 17.78
C ALA A 146 -0.56 1.25 18.79
N ARG A 147 -1.38 2.21 18.39
CA ARG A 147 -2.48 2.73 19.20
C ARG A 147 -3.56 1.67 19.45
N ARG A 148 -3.92 0.87 18.43
CA ARG A 148 -4.83 -0.27 18.57
C ARG A 148 -4.31 -1.28 19.60
N ASP A 149 -3.04 -1.64 19.50
CA ASP A 149 -2.42 -2.66 20.35
C ASP A 149 -2.34 -2.22 21.82
N ALA A 150 -2.35 -0.90 22.05
CA ALA A 150 -2.44 -0.29 23.39
C ALA A 150 -3.88 -0.25 23.97
N LEU A 151 -4.91 -0.60 23.21
CA LEU A 151 -6.28 -0.65 23.73
C LEU A 151 -6.42 -1.70 24.84
N PRO A 152 -7.19 -1.41 25.91
CA PRO A 152 -7.24 -2.25 27.13
C PRO A 152 -7.68 -3.68 26.84
N THR A 153 -8.70 -3.87 26.02
CA THR A 153 -9.32 -5.18 25.82
C THR A 153 -9.07 -5.76 24.43
N ARG A 154 -8.99 -7.07 24.34
CA ARG A 154 -8.93 -7.77 23.06
C ARG A 154 -10.14 -7.46 22.18
N ALA A 155 -11.32 -7.41 22.77
CA ALA A 155 -12.56 -7.09 22.07
C ALA A 155 -12.52 -5.72 21.38
N GLN A 156 -11.88 -4.71 21.97
CA GLN A 156 -11.67 -3.42 21.35
C GLN A 156 -10.65 -3.52 20.20
N ARG A 157 -9.52 -4.22 20.41
CA ARG A 157 -8.49 -4.40 19.37
C ARG A 157 -9.03 -5.14 18.15
N ASP A 158 -9.86 -6.15 18.34
CA ASP A 158 -10.42 -6.96 17.26
C ASP A 158 -11.47 -6.20 16.42
N ARG A 159 -11.98 -5.06 16.91
CA ARG A 159 -12.97 -4.24 16.22
C ARG A 159 -12.37 -3.12 15.36
N ILE A 160 -11.07 -2.87 15.40
CA ILE A 160 -10.41 -1.88 14.56
C ILE A 160 -9.42 -2.57 13.63
N VAL A 161 -9.56 -2.34 12.33
CA VAL A 161 -8.82 -3.05 11.26
C VAL A 161 -8.05 -2.04 10.42
N PRO A 162 -6.80 -1.69 10.82
CA PRO A 162 -5.96 -0.77 10.06
C PRO A 162 -5.20 -1.48 8.93
N PHE A 163 -5.26 -0.94 7.72
CA PHE A 163 -4.57 -1.48 6.55
C PHE A 163 -4.02 -0.37 5.63
N VAL A 164 -2.97 -0.70 4.89
CA VAL A 164 -2.40 0.20 3.88
C VAL A 164 -3.19 0.02 2.58
N CYS A 165 -3.64 1.13 1.99
CA CYS A 165 -4.36 1.11 0.73
C CYS A 165 -4.22 2.46 0.01
N ASP A 166 -3.82 2.43 -1.24
CA ASP A 166 -3.95 3.56 -2.15
C ASP A 166 -5.31 3.47 -2.85
N ILE A 167 -6.29 4.21 -2.35
CA ILE A 167 -7.67 4.18 -2.84
C ILE A 167 -7.83 4.58 -4.30
N THR A 168 -6.79 5.14 -4.92
CA THR A 168 -6.83 5.57 -6.33
C THR A 168 -6.54 4.44 -7.31
N ASN A 169 -5.95 3.32 -6.84
CA ASN A 169 -5.55 2.21 -7.70
C ASN A 169 -5.59 0.83 -7.04
N GLU A 170 -5.84 0.75 -5.72
CA GLU A 170 -5.95 -0.52 -4.99
C GLU A 170 -7.40 -0.71 -4.54
N PRO A 171 -8.07 -1.83 -4.91
CA PRO A 171 -9.46 -2.04 -4.52
C PRO A 171 -9.61 -2.20 -3.00
N LEU A 172 -10.47 -1.40 -2.41
CA LEU A 172 -10.84 -1.52 -1.00
C LEU A 172 -11.44 -2.90 -0.67
N SER A 173 -12.08 -3.52 -1.66
CA SER A 173 -12.71 -4.85 -1.54
C SER A 173 -11.73 -5.99 -1.25
N LEU A 174 -10.41 -5.76 -1.37
CA LEU A 174 -9.39 -6.74 -0.94
C LEU A 174 -9.37 -6.93 0.58
N THR A 175 -9.79 -5.92 1.34
CA THR A 175 -9.81 -5.97 2.82
C THR A 175 -11.20 -5.73 3.40
N VAL A 176 -11.97 -4.84 2.80
CA VAL A 176 -13.31 -4.46 3.24
C VAL A 176 -14.34 -5.23 2.41
N PRO A 177 -15.20 -6.07 3.00
CA PRO A 177 -16.19 -6.80 2.22
C PRO A 177 -17.07 -5.86 1.41
N ALA A 178 -17.28 -6.18 0.13
CA ALA A 178 -18.13 -5.39 -0.76
C ALA A 178 -19.53 -5.24 -0.19
N GLY A 179 -20.11 -4.05 -0.29
CA GLY A 179 -21.47 -3.78 0.20
C GLY A 179 -21.64 -3.90 1.71
N SER A 180 -20.59 -3.83 2.51
CA SER A 180 -20.65 -4.00 3.96
C SER A 180 -20.69 -2.70 4.76
N VAL A 181 -20.12 -1.62 4.23
CA VAL A 181 -19.88 -0.37 4.96
C VAL A 181 -21.18 0.44 5.11
N ASP A 182 -21.49 0.79 6.34
CA ASP A 182 -22.65 1.62 6.67
C ASP A 182 -22.33 3.11 6.64
N VAL A 183 -21.14 3.48 7.13
CA VAL A 183 -20.69 4.87 7.13
C VAL A 183 -19.21 4.91 6.74
N CYS A 184 -18.89 5.67 5.70
CA CYS A 184 -17.54 5.98 5.33
C CYS A 184 -17.22 7.45 5.67
N THR A 185 -16.06 7.71 6.26
CA THR A 185 -15.58 9.06 6.53
C THR A 185 -14.35 9.37 5.69
N MET A 186 -14.31 10.57 5.11
CA MET A 186 -13.20 11.11 4.33
C MET A 186 -12.91 12.54 4.82
N VAL A 187 -11.95 12.70 5.72
CA VAL A 187 -11.67 14.00 6.37
C VAL A 187 -10.30 14.51 5.96
N PHE A 188 -10.26 15.54 5.12
CA PHE A 188 -9.04 16.13 4.53
C PHE A 188 -8.20 15.12 3.75
N VAL A 189 -8.83 14.27 2.97
CA VAL A 189 -8.22 13.18 2.21
C VAL A 189 -8.29 13.42 0.73
N LEU A 190 -9.51 13.71 0.24
CA LEU A 190 -9.74 13.82 -1.20
C LEU A 190 -8.96 14.98 -1.81
N SER A 191 -8.76 16.06 -1.05
CA SER A 191 -7.90 17.18 -1.43
C SER A 191 -6.44 16.81 -1.67
N ALA A 192 -5.94 15.74 -1.03
CA ALA A 192 -4.57 15.26 -1.25
C ALA A 192 -4.42 14.37 -2.50
N VAL A 193 -5.54 13.94 -3.10
CA VAL A 193 -5.60 13.13 -4.32
C VAL A 193 -5.52 14.03 -5.55
N SER A 194 -4.81 13.60 -6.59
CA SER A 194 -4.79 14.30 -7.87
C SER A 194 -6.19 14.34 -8.52
N PRO A 195 -6.62 15.47 -9.08
CA PRO A 195 -7.98 15.63 -9.60
C PRO A 195 -8.42 14.54 -10.58
N GLU A 196 -7.50 14.10 -11.45
CA GLU A 196 -7.72 13.03 -12.41
C GLU A 196 -8.01 11.66 -11.79
N LYS A 197 -7.56 11.43 -10.54
CA LYS A 197 -7.74 10.16 -9.81
C LYS A 197 -8.89 10.19 -8.81
N MET A 198 -9.46 11.35 -8.51
CA MET A 198 -10.53 11.49 -7.51
C MET A 198 -11.76 10.65 -7.85
N ARG A 199 -12.09 10.54 -9.15
CA ARG A 199 -13.23 9.72 -9.60
C ARG A 199 -13.05 8.25 -9.23
N ASP A 200 -11.85 7.70 -9.46
CA ASP A 200 -11.56 6.31 -9.16
C ASP A 200 -11.55 6.07 -7.64
N ALA A 201 -11.01 7.01 -6.87
CA ALA A 201 -11.05 6.97 -5.41
C ALA A 201 -12.49 6.91 -4.88
N VAL A 202 -13.39 7.77 -5.38
CA VAL A 202 -14.80 7.79 -4.96
C VAL A 202 -15.55 6.54 -5.41
N ARG A 203 -15.30 6.04 -6.63
CA ARG A 203 -15.87 4.77 -7.10
C ARG A 203 -15.42 3.58 -6.25
N ASN A 204 -14.15 3.56 -5.86
CA ASN A 204 -13.60 2.53 -4.99
C ASN A 204 -14.30 2.52 -3.62
N VAL A 205 -14.53 3.70 -3.03
CA VAL A 205 -15.33 3.83 -1.81
C VAL A 205 -16.76 3.33 -2.05
N SER A 206 -17.41 3.75 -3.15
CA SER A 206 -18.78 3.32 -3.49
C SER A 206 -18.91 1.80 -3.57
N SER A 207 -17.88 1.08 -4.04
CA SER A 207 -17.90 -0.37 -4.24
C SER A 207 -18.03 -1.17 -2.93
N VAL A 208 -17.62 -0.61 -1.81
CA VAL A 208 -17.68 -1.27 -0.49
C VAL A 208 -18.84 -0.77 0.36
N MET A 209 -19.48 0.33 -0.05
CA MET A 209 -20.64 0.86 0.66
C MET A 209 -21.82 -0.10 0.58
N ARG A 210 -22.58 -0.20 1.67
CA ARG A 210 -23.86 -0.92 1.66
C ARG A 210 -24.82 -0.29 0.66
N PRO A 211 -25.47 -1.09 -0.18
CA PRO A 211 -26.50 -0.57 -1.08
C PRO A 211 -27.68 0.01 -0.29
N GLY A 212 -28.15 1.18 -0.71
CA GLY A 212 -29.35 1.79 -0.18
C GLY A 212 -29.14 3.06 0.62
N ALA A 213 -30.24 3.77 0.84
CA ALA A 213 -30.23 5.12 1.39
C ALA A 213 -29.86 5.24 2.89
N GLU A 214 -29.57 4.12 3.56
CA GLU A 214 -29.13 4.15 4.97
C GLU A 214 -27.62 4.25 5.12
N ALA A 215 -26.85 3.86 4.09
CA ALA A 215 -25.40 3.97 4.13
C ALA A 215 -24.92 5.32 3.55
N ARG A 216 -23.91 5.91 4.18
CA ARG A 216 -23.51 7.29 3.88
C ARG A 216 -22.00 7.44 3.81
N VAL A 217 -21.58 8.32 2.90
CA VAL A 217 -20.22 8.86 2.87
C VAL A 217 -20.27 10.28 3.44
N LEU A 218 -19.48 10.51 4.48
CA LEU A 218 -19.30 11.79 5.15
C LEU A 218 -17.96 12.38 4.75
N ILE A 219 -17.98 13.56 4.17
CA ILE A 219 -16.76 14.23 3.73
C ILE A 219 -16.62 15.60 4.41
N ARG A 220 -15.40 15.93 4.79
CA ARG A 220 -14.99 17.28 5.17
C ARG A 220 -13.65 17.55 4.51
N ASP A 221 -13.58 18.64 3.72
CA ASP A 221 -12.36 18.98 3.00
C ASP A 221 -12.28 20.50 2.71
N TYR A 222 -11.16 20.97 2.17
CA TYR A 222 -10.95 22.39 1.87
C TYR A 222 -11.92 22.91 0.81
N ALA A 223 -12.49 24.09 1.06
CA ALA A 223 -13.38 24.77 0.11
C ALA A 223 -12.65 25.91 -0.61
N SER A 224 -13.10 26.17 -1.85
CA SER A 224 -12.63 27.29 -2.65
C SER A 224 -12.86 28.64 -1.93
N GLY A 225 -11.92 29.57 -2.07
CA GLY A 225 -11.92 30.86 -1.38
C GLY A 225 -11.39 30.80 0.06
N ASP A 226 -10.69 29.73 0.43
CA ASP A 226 -9.90 29.66 1.66
C ASP A 226 -8.66 30.57 1.54
N LEU A 227 -8.31 31.29 2.58
CA LEU A 227 -7.14 32.19 2.58
C LEU A 227 -5.84 31.45 2.24
N ALA A 228 -5.71 30.16 2.60
CA ALA A 228 -4.54 29.39 2.24
C ALA A 228 -4.48 29.14 0.73
N GLN A 229 -5.61 28.96 0.06
CA GLN A 229 -5.67 28.85 -1.41
C GLN A 229 -5.13 30.13 -2.07
N GLU A 230 -5.58 31.29 -1.60
CA GLU A 230 -5.13 32.59 -2.14
C GLU A 230 -3.61 32.77 -1.96
N ARG A 231 -3.08 32.41 -0.81
CA ARG A 231 -1.63 32.45 -0.53
C ARG A 231 -0.83 31.53 -1.44
N PHE A 232 -1.32 30.30 -1.68
CA PHE A 232 -0.66 29.39 -2.61
C PHE A 232 -0.76 29.86 -4.05
N ALA A 233 -1.88 30.45 -4.46
CA ALA A 233 -2.05 31.02 -5.78
C ALA A 233 -1.09 32.19 -6.05
N ALA A 234 -0.83 33.01 -5.02
CA ALA A 234 0.09 34.14 -5.10
C ALA A 234 1.58 33.73 -5.12
N LYS A 235 1.91 32.52 -4.70
CA LYS A 235 3.31 32.06 -4.55
C LYS A 235 3.74 31.27 -5.79
N ALA A 236 4.81 31.71 -6.42
CA ALA A 236 5.35 31.04 -7.61
C ALA A 236 5.72 29.58 -7.31
N GLY A 237 5.36 28.66 -8.25
CA GLY A 237 5.70 27.26 -8.17
C GLY A 237 4.82 26.40 -7.25
N GLN A 238 3.84 26.96 -6.56
CA GLN A 238 2.93 26.20 -5.70
C GLN A 238 1.63 25.79 -6.41
N LYS A 239 1.20 26.47 -7.46
CA LYS A 239 0.03 26.06 -8.25
C LYS A 239 0.38 24.92 -9.19
N LEU A 240 -0.26 23.75 -9.03
CA LEU A 240 -0.07 22.55 -9.85
C LEU A 240 -1.09 22.49 -10.98
N ALA A 241 -2.34 22.83 -10.68
CA ALA A 241 -3.46 22.94 -11.61
C ALA A 241 -4.50 23.91 -11.03
N GLU A 242 -5.64 24.04 -11.69
CA GLU A 242 -6.74 24.83 -11.16
C GLU A 242 -7.21 24.25 -9.83
N ASN A 243 -7.30 25.10 -8.81
CA ASN A 243 -7.66 24.74 -7.43
C ASN A 243 -6.77 23.68 -6.78
N PHE A 244 -5.61 23.31 -7.37
CA PHE A 244 -4.72 22.29 -6.87
C PHE A 244 -3.31 22.83 -6.65
N TYR A 245 -2.81 22.67 -5.42
CA TYR A 245 -1.57 23.30 -4.97
C TYR A 245 -0.67 22.32 -4.23
N VAL A 246 0.64 22.60 -4.23
CA VAL A 246 1.62 21.90 -3.40
C VAL A 246 2.02 22.77 -2.21
N ARG A 247 2.13 22.16 -1.04
CA ARG A 247 2.59 22.78 0.19
C ARG A 247 4.11 22.72 0.33
N GLY A 248 4.66 23.44 1.32
CA GLY A 248 6.10 23.45 1.57
C GLY A 248 6.72 22.10 1.91
N ASP A 249 5.97 21.21 2.52
CA ASP A 249 6.35 19.83 2.85
C ASP A 249 6.18 18.85 1.67
N GLY A 250 5.75 19.33 0.50
CA GLY A 250 5.51 18.52 -0.70
C GLY A 250 4.18 17.79 -0.71
N THR A 251 3.35 17.90 0.34
CA THR A 251 1.97 17.41 0.30
C THR A 251 1.12 18.31 -0.56
N ARG A 252 -0.04 17.82 -1.03
CA ARG A 252 -0.90 18.55 -1.96
C ARG A 252 -2.23 18.92 -1.32
N ALA A 253 -2.88 19.95 -1.85
CA ALA A 253 -4.21 20.35 -1.44
C ALA A 253 -5.03 20.84 -2.64
N PHE A 254 -6.19 20.23 -2.83
CA PHE A 254 -7.24 20.69 -3.74
C PHE A 254 -8.31 21.45 -2.94
N TYR A 255 -8.85 22.51 -3.54
CA TYR A 255 -9.91 23.33 -2.93
C TYR A 255 -11.21 23.12 -3.71
N PHE A 256 -12.20 22.52 -3.06
CA PHE A 256 -13.46 22.11 -3.68
C PHE A 256 -14.46 23.28 -3.78
N SER A 257 -15.09 23.42 -4.95
CA SER A 257 -16.39 24.05 -5.00
C SER A 257 -17.48 23.02 -4.65
N PRO A 258 -18.65 23.49 -4.15
CA PRO A 258 -19.80 22.61 -3.92
C PRO A 258 -20.19 21.80 -5.16
N GLU A 259 -20.15 22.43 -6.34
CA GLU A 259 -20.53 21.83 -7.63
C GLU A 259 -19.56 20.71 -8.02
N THR A 260 -18.25 20.94 -7.86
CA THR A 260 -17.21 19.94 -8.15
C THR A 260 -17.39 18.71 -7.27
N LEU A 261 -17.60 18.92 -5.96
CA LEU A 261 -17.77 17.82 -5.03
C LEU A 261 -19.06 17.02 -5.34
N LYS A 262 -20.16 17.73 -5.58
CA LYS A 262 -21.44 17.10 -5.95
C LYS A 262 -21.32 16.28 -7.23
N ALA A 263 -20.73 16.82 -8.28
CA ALA A 263 -20.53 16.11 -9.56
C ALA A 263 -19.66 14.85 -9.40
N LEU A 264 -18.62 14.93 -8.58
CA LEU A 264 -17.70 13.82 -8.32
C LEU A 264 -18.42 12.62 -7.69
N PHE A 265 -19.22 12.83 -6.64
CA PHE A 265 -19.96 11.77 -5.96
C PHE A 265 -21.15 11.27 -6.78
N ALA A 266 -21.85 12.15 -7.49
CA ALA A 266 -22.91 11.77 -8.43
C ALA A 266 -22.38 10.83 -9.53
N GLY A 267 -21.15 11.07 -10.02
CA GLY A 267 -20.48 10.19 -10.97
C GLY A 267 -20.18 8.77 -10.46
N ALA A 268 -20.22 8.55 -9.14
CA ALA A 268 -20.15 7.24 -8.49
C ALA A 268 -21.53 6.71 -8.07
N GLY A 269 -22.62 7.32 -8.54
CA GLY A 269 -23.99 6.91 -8.24
C GLY A 269 -24.48 7.33 -6.84
N MET A 270 -23.76 8.18 -6.12
CA MET A 270 -24.13 8.63 -4.79
C MET A 270 -25.00 9.90 -4.85
N ALA A 271 -26.01 9.98 -4.00
CA ALA A 271 -26.94 11.10 -3.94
C ALA A 271 -26.52 12.08 -2.83
N LEU A 272 -26.43 13.36 -3.17
CA LEU A 272 -26.20 14.40 -2.16
C LEU A 272 -27.42 14.53 -1.25
N GLU A 273 -27.21 14.43 0.08
CA GLU A 273 -28.23 14.71 1.08
C GLU A 273 -28.05 16.09 1.70
N ARG A 274 -26.82 16.42 2.07
CA ARG A 274 -26.48 17.71 2.70
C ARG A 274 -25.11 18.18 2.25
N LEU A 275 -24.96 19.47 2.04
CA LEU A 275 -23.68 20.12 1.77
C LEU A 275 -23.70 21.53 2.36
N ASP A 276 -22.74 21.79 3.24
CA ASP A 276 -22.54 23.09 3.85
C ASP A 276 -21.11 23.56 3.58
N VAL A 277 -20.94 24.88 3.39
CA VAL A 277 -19.62 25.51 3.37
C VAL A 277 -19.46 26.29 4.68
N HIS A 278 -18.55 25.81 5.49
CA HIS A 278 -18.21 26.46 6.75
C HIS A 278 -17.12 27.51 6.52
N GLN A 279 -17.26 28.65 7.18
CA GLN A 279 -16.25 29.69 7.21
C GLN A 279 -15.96 30.09 8.65
N ARG A 280 -14.70 30.12 9.01
CA ARG A 280 -14.27 30.50 10.35
C ARG A 280 -12.98 31.29 10.33
N ALA A 281 -12.94 32.37 11.10
CA ALA A 281 -11.72 33.11 11.38
C ALA A 281 -10.93 32.42 12.49
N ILE A 282 -9.79 31.83 12.15
CA ILE A 282 -8.86 31.23 13.11
C ILE A 282 -7.72 32.19 13.37
N THR A 283 -7.45 32.48 14.63
CA THR A 283 -6.31 33.34 15.02
C THR A 283 -5.13 32.43 15.37
N ASN A 284 -4.07 32.46 14.58
CA ASN A 284 -2.79 31.88 14.96
C ASN A 284 -2.14 32.78 16.01
N ARG A 285 -2.27 32.42 17.29
CA ARG A 285 -1.75 33.20 18.42
C ARG A 285 -0.22 33.34 18.39
N GLY A 286 0.49 32.35 17.85
CA GLY A 286 1.96 32.38 17.77
C GLY A 286 2.50 33.38 16.76
N GLN A 287 1.73 33.66 15.69
CA GLN A 287 2.11 34.61 14.64
C GLN A 287 1.23 35.85 14.61
N ASN A 288 0.24 35.94 15.49
CA ASN A 288 -0.76 37.01 15.54
C ASN A 288 -1.46 37.27 14.19
N VAL A 289 -1.72 36.17 13.43
CA VAL A 289 -2.35 36.23 12.12
C VAL A 289 -3.76 35.68 12.20
N LYS A 290 -4.74 36.46 11.78
CA LYS A 290 -6.12 36.03 11.59
C LYS A 290 -6.24 35.37 10.22
N MET A 291 -6.73 34.15 10.17
CA MET A 291 -6.89 33.36 8.93
C MET A 291 -8.35 33.02 8.74
N ASP A 292 -8.92 33.46 7.64
CA ASP A 292 -10.25 33.05 7.22
C ASP A 292 -10.13 31.69 6.52
N ARG A 293 -10.57 30.67 7.24
CA ARG A 293 -10.54 29.28 6.76
C ARG A 293 -11.92 28.89 6.23
N ARG A 294 -11.91 28.11 5.14
CA ARG A 294 -13.13 27.57 4.54
C ARG A 294 -13.00 26.09 4.28
N TRP A 295 -14.04 25.37 4.64
CA TRP A 295 -14.14 23.94 4.32
C TRP A 295 -15.56 23.59 3.91
N VAL A 296 -15.66 22.59 3.04
CA VAL A 296 -16.91 21.98 2.64
C VAL A 296 -17.15 20.74 3.50
N GLN A 297 -18.38 20.58 3.95
CA GLN A 297 -18.85 19.40 4.67
C GLN A 297 -20.08 18.87 3.98
N ALA A 298 -20.08 17.57 3.67
CA ALA A 298 -21.18 16.97 2.95
C ALA A 298 -21.47 15.53 3.40
N SER A 299 -22.73 15.13 3.21
CA SER A 299 -23.23 13.76 3.36
C SER A 299 -23.82 13.31 2.03
N PHE A 300 -23.40 12.13 1.59
CA PHE A 300 -23.90 11.48 0.39
C PHE A 300 -24.50 10.12 0.75
N ALA A 301 -25.75 9.88 0.34
CA ALA A 301 -26.37 8.56 0.45
C ALA A 301 -25.73 7.60 -0.55
N SER A 302 -25.53 6.35 -0.14
CA SER A 302 -25.00 5.31 -1.00
C SER A 302 -25.92 5.01 -2.17
N ALA A 303 -25.34 4.61 -3.29
CA ALA A 303 -26.07 4.12 -4.44
C ALA A 303 -26.90 2.87 -4.09
N ARG A 304 -28.01 2.66 -4.79
CA ARG A 304 -28.79 1.42 -4.65
C ARG A 304 -28.03 0.19 -5.15
N VAL A 305 -27.16 0.41 -6.15
CA VAL A 305 -26.25 -0.60 -6.70
C VAL A 305 -24.84 -0.06 -6.50
N PRO A 306 -23.96 -0.77 -5.79
CA PRO A 306 -22.57 -0.35 -5.63
C PRO A 306 -21.86 -0.20 -6.97
N ALA A 307 -20.91 0.71 -7.04
CA ALA A 307 -20.01 0.79 -8.19
C ALA A 307 -19.18 -0.49 -8.31
N GLU A 308 -18.81 -0.84 -9.55
CA GLU A 308 -17.89 -1.94 -9.79
C GLU A 308 -16.53 -1.66 -9.11
N PRO A 309 -15.97 -2.62 -8.38
CA PRO A 309 -14.65 -2.45 -7.77
C PRO A 309 -13.58 -2.13 -8.81
N LEU A 310 -12.55 -1.40 -8.40
CA LEU A 310 -11.37 -1.21 -9.24
C LEU A 310 -10.75 -2.59 -9.57
N PRO A 311 -10.16 -2.76 -10.76
CA PRO A 311 -9.37 -3.94 -11.06
C PRO A 311 -8.19 -4.02 -10.08
N PRO A 312 -7.72 -5.23 -9.76
CA PRO A 312 -6.53 -5.37 -8.94
C PRO A 312 -5.35 -4.64 -9.60
N PRO A 313 -4.46 -4.05 -8.80
CA PRO A 313 -3.28 -3.40 -9.33
C PRO A 313 -2.45 -4.40 -10.14
N PRO A 314 -1.78 -3.97 -11.21
CA PRO A 314 -0.87 -4.83 -11.93
C PRO A 314 0.21 -5.35 -10.96
N PRO A 315 0.68 -6.59 -11.15
CA PRO A 315 1.75 -7.11 -10.32
C PRO A 315 2.95 -6.14 -10.33
N PRO A 316 3.63 -5.98 -9.22
CA PRO A 316 4.81 -5.11 -9.16
C PRO A 316 5.81 -5.54 -10.23
N PRO A 317 6.50 -4.59 -10.87
CA PRO A 317 7.51 -4.92 -11.85
C PRO A 317 8.54 -5.87 -11.24
N GLU A 318 8.94 -6.88 -12.02
CA GLU A 318 9.94 -7.86 -11.59
C GLU A 318 11.19 -7.12 -11.06
N PRO A 319 11.64 -7.41 -9.85
CA PRO A 319 12.83 -6.75 -9.30
C PRO A 319 14.05 -7.02 -10.21
N GLU A 320 14.90 -6.04 -10.40
CA GLU A 320 16.10 -6.15 -11.23
C GLU A 320 16.99 -7.34 -10.85
N TRP A 321 17.04 -7.70 -9.56
CA TRP A 321 17.80 -8.86 -9.13
C TRP A 321 17.19 -10.17 -9.63
N ALA A 322 15.85 -10.29 -9.71
CA ALA A 322 15.17 -11.50 -10.21
C ALA A 322 15.36 -11.64 -11.71
N LYS A 323 15.28 -10.53 -12.45
CA LYS A 323 15.60 -10.49 -13.89
C LYS A 323 17.03 -10.93 -14.16
N ARG A 324 18.00 -10.39 -13.41
CA ARG A 324 19.41 -10.77 -13.51
C ARG A 324 19.66 -12.25 -13.14
N ALA A 325 18.94 -12.75 -12.12
CA ALA A 325 19.04 -14.16 -11.72
C ALA A 325 18.55 -15.09 -12.85
N ARG A 326 17.40 -14.77 -13.46
CA ARG A 326 16.86 -15.52 -14.58
C ARG A 326 17.77 -15.45 -15.82
N GLU A 327 18.33 -14.29 -16.14
CA GLU A 327 19.31 -14.14 -17.23
C GLU A 327 20.58 -14.95 -16.96
N ALA A 328 21.06 -14.96 -15.70
CA ALA A 328 22.22 -15.76 -15.32
C ALA A 328 21.96 -17.27 -15.39
N GLU A 329 20.76 -17.70 -15.01
CA GLU A 329 20.32 -19.09 -15.12
C GLU A 329 20.21 -19.52 -16.59
N ALA A 330 19.64 -18.68 -17.46
CA ALA A 330 19.57 -18.93 -18.88
C ALA A 330 20.97 -19.08 -19.51
N ARG A 331 21.91 -18.19 -19.17
CA ARG A 331 23.30 -18.30 -19.65
C ARG A 331 24.00 -19.58 -19.17
N ARG A 332 23.73 -20.01 -17.92
CA ARG A 332 24.28 -21.28 -17.39
C ARG A 332 23.70 -22.47 -18.13
N ALA A 333 22.42 -22.46 -18.41
CA ALA A 333 21.76 -23.53 -19.18
C ALA A 333 22.31 -23.60 -20.60
N GLU A 334 22.51 -22.47 -21.28
CA GLU A 334 23.09 -22.39 -22.61
C GLU A 334 24.56 -22.89 -22.63
N ALA A 335 25.37 -22.48 -21.64
CA ALA A 335 26.74 -22.95 -21.48
C ALA A 335 26.82 -24.45 -21.20
N ALA A 336 25.88 -24.99 -20.39
CA ALA A 336 25.80 -26.44 -20.14
C ALA A 336 25.41 -27.22 -21.40
N ALA A 337 24.43 -26.71 -22.16
CA ALA A 337 24.03 -27.35 -23.44
C ALA A 337 25.18 -27.36 -24.48
N HIS A 338 25.93 -26.25 -24.55
CA HIS A 338 27.12 -26.16 -25.43
C HIS A 338 28.20 -27.15 -25.00
N ALA A 339 28.51 -27.24 -23.71
CA ALA A 339 29.50 -28.19 -23.18
C ALA A 339 29.09 -29.65 -23.42
N GLU A 340 27.79 -29.96 -23.34
CA GLU A 340 27.25 -31.27 -23.60
C GLU A 340 27.35 -31.63 -25.11
N ALA A 341 27.07 -30.68 -26.00
CA ALA A 341 27.23 -30.83 -27.44
C ALA A 341 28.69 -31.03 -27.82
N GLU A 342 29.65 -30.28 -27.24
CA GLU A 342 31.08 -30.49 -27.48
C GLU A 342 31.56 -31.85 -26.97
N ALA A 343 31.03 -32.32 -25.82
CA ALA A 343 31.36 -33.63 -25.29
C ALA A 343 30.80 -34.76 -26.17
N ALA A 344 29.61 -34.57 -26.76
CA ALA A 344 29.02 -35.52 -27.70
C ALA A 344 29.86 -35.61 -28.99
N ASP A 345 30.23 -34.47 -29.59
CA ASP A 345 31.06 -34.42 -30.80
C ASP A 345 32.43 -35.07 -30.55
N ARG A 346 33.04 -34.84 -29.38
CA ARG A 346 34.29 -35.49 -28.99
C ARG A 346 34.15 -37.02 -28.92
N ARG A 347 33.05 -37.54 -28.30
CA ARG A 347 32.77 -38.97 -28.21
C ARG A 347 32.57 -39.59 -29.58
N GLU A 348 31.91 -38.89 -30.50
CA GLU A 348 31.69 -39.34 -31.85
C GLU A 348 33.02 -39.44 -32.64
N ARG A 349 33.90 -38.43 -32.54
CA ARG A 349 35.25 -38.45 -33.14
C ARG A 349 36.11 -39.57 -32.56
N GLU A 350 36.08 -39.80 -31.25
CA GLU A 350 36.79 -40.90 -30.59
C GLU A 350 36.27 -42.25 -31.09
N ALA A 351 34.95 -42.40 -31.24
CA ALA A 351 34.33 -43.66 -31.74
C ALA A 351 34.70 -43.93 -33.22
N ALA A 352 34.70 -42.91 -34.08
CA ALA A 352 35.10 -43.02 -35.46
C ALA A 352 36.60 -43.43 -35.61
N SER A 353 37.48 -42.73 -34.84
CA SER A 353 38.91 -43.08 -34.81
C SER A 353 39.12 -44.51 -34.31
N TRP A 354 38.34 -44.98 -33.32
CA TRP A 354 38.44 -46.35 -32.81
C TRP A 354 37.94 -47.37 -33.84
N ALA A 355 36.92 -47.06 -34.62
CA ALA A 355 36.41 -47.94 -35.70
C ALA A 355 37.48 -48.14 -36.78
N GLU A 356 38.21 -47.09 -37.15
CA GLU A 356 39.34 -47.18 -38.09
C GLU A 356 40.44 -48.09 -37.56
N VAL A 357 40.78 -47.96 -36.26
CA VAL A 357 41.78 -48.80 -35.59
C VAL A 357 41.33 -50.27 -35.63
N THR A 358 40.09 -50.55 -35.33
CA THR A 358 39.54 -51.89 -35.28
C THR A 358 39.58 -52.54 -36.66
N ALA A 359 39.17 -51.83 -37.73
CA ALA A 359 39.22 -52.31 -39.09
C ALA A 359 40.66 -52.61 -39.57
N ALA A 360 41.62 -51.74 -39.18
CA ALA A 360 43.02 -51.99 -39.51
C ALA A 360 43.62 -53.21 -38.80
N VAL A 361 43.23 -53.39 -37.53
CA VAL A 361 43.63 -54.59 -36.74
C VAL A 361 43.07 -55.86 -37.28
N GLU A 362 41.81 -55.92 -37.72
CA GLU A 362 41.19 -57.08 -38.33
C GLU A 362 41.82 -57.52 -39.63
N THR A 363 42.42 -56.62 -40.40
CA THR A 363 43.08 -56.85 -41.67
C THR A 363 44.57 -57.17 -41.57
N CYS A 364 45.16 -57.02 -40.39
CA CYS A 364 46.60 -57.13 -40.15
C CYS A 364 46.99 -58.59 -39.81
N ALA A 365 48.12 -59.05 -40.39
CA ALA A 365 48.70 -60.31 -40.00
C ALA A 365 49.29 -60.27 -38.59
N ARG A 366 49.16 -61.39 -37.84
CA ARG A 366 49.48 -61.44 -36.39
C ARG A 366 50.87 -60.96 -35.96
N GLY A 367 51.83 -60.89 -36.88
CA GLY A 367 53.21 -60.40 -36.57
C GLY A 367 53.44 -58.86 -36.66
N ASP A 368 52.49 -58.11 -37.27
CA ASP A 368 52.64 -56.71 -37.53
C ASP A 368 51.72 -55.83 -36.66
N LEU A 369 50.98 -56.45 -35.79
CA LEU A 369 49.95 -55.77 -34.95
C LEU A 369 50.56 -54.70 -34.01
N GLU A 370 51.67 -55.05 -33.34
CA GLU A 370 52.37 -54.09 -32.47
C GLU A 370 52.89 -52.89 -33.24
N ARG A 371 53.42 -53.12 -34.43
CA ARG A 371 53.95 -52.09 -35.29
C ARG A 371 52.86 -51.15 -35.80
N LEU A 372 51.70 -51.72 -36.15
CA LEU A 372 50.54 -50.98 -36.61
C LEU A 372 49.95 -50.07 -35.48
N VAL A 373 49.74 -50.63 -34.29
CA VAL A 373 49.21 -49.90 -33.15
C VAL A 373 50.14 -48.80 -32.67
N LEU A 374 51.46 -49.08 -32.60
CA LEU A 374 52.48 -48.06 -32.30
C LEU A 374 52.56 -46.96 -33.37
N GLY A 375 52.37 -47.30 -34.64
CA GLY A 375 52.30 -46.34 -35.74
C GLY A 375 51.10 -45.40 -35.58
N MET A 376 49.93 -45.93 -35.35
CA MET A 376 48.68 -45.18 -35.18
C MET A 376 48.71 -44.22 -33.98
N VAL A 377 49.35 -44.60 -32.85
CA VAL A 377 49.60 -43.75 -31.72
C VAL A 377 50.61 -42.65 -32.05
N ARG A 378 51.65 -42.99 -32.80
CA ARG A 378 52.69 -42.04 -33.16
C ARG A 378 52.24 -40.99 -34.20
N GLU A 379 51.29 -41.39 -35.07
CA GLU A 379 50.69 -40.51 -36.08
C GLU A 379 49.50 -39.70 -35.49
N GLY A 380 49.14 -39.91 -34.21
CA GLY A 380 48.06 -39.19 -33.53
C GLY A 380 46.67 -39.65 -33.97
N VAL A 381 46.52 -40.77 -34.66
CA VAL A 381 45.21 -41.35 -35.05
C VAL A 381 44.43 -41.83 -33.81
N VAL A 382 45.15 -42.34 -32.79
CA VAL A 382 44.59 -42.74 -31.50
C VAL A 382 45.38 -42.15 -30.35
N ALA A 383 44.70 -41.52 -29.41
CA ALA A 383 45.31 -41.04 -28.17
C ALA A 383 45.75 -42.24 -27.31
N PRO A 384 46.95 -42.22 -26.72
CA PRO A 384 47.46 -43.31 -25.88
C PRO A 384 46.51 -43.68 -24.72
N GLU A 385 45.88 -42.68 -24.15
CA GLU A 385 44.91 -42.83 -23.04
C GLU A 385 43.63 -43.56 -23.46
N THR A 386 43.12 -43.29 -24.65
CA THR A 386 41.97 -43.98 -25.23
C THR A 386 42.30 -45.46 -25.50
N LEU A 387 43.49 -45.75 -25.99
CA LEU A 387 43.94 -47.12 -26.23
C LEU A 387 44.01 -47.89 -24.89
N VAL A 388 44.64 -47.34 -23.86
CA VAL A 388 44.72 -47.98 -22.53
C VAL A 388 43.35 -48.21 -21.90
N ARG A 389 42.46 -47.26 -22.04
CA ARG A 389 41.07 -47.41 -21.52
C ARG A 389 40.34 -48.57 -22.22
N ARG A 390 40.39 -48.63 -23.56
CA ARG A 390 39.72 -49.67 -24.34
C ARG A 390 40.29 -51.05 -24.13
N LEU A 391 41.61 -51.14 -23.94
CA LEU A 391 42.25 -52.42 -23.59
C LEU A 391 41.83 -52.94 -22.23
N LYS A 392 41.62 -52.04 -21.26
CA LYS A 392 41.07 -52.42 -19.96
C LYS A 392 39.62 -52.89 -20.08
N GLU A 393 38.78 -52.13 -20.80
CA GLU A 393 37.38 -52.51 -21.05
C GLU A 393 37.26 -53.89 -21.72
N ALA A 394 38.07 -54.16 -22.72
CA ALA A 394 38.12 -55.47 -23.39
C ALA A 394 38.62 -56.61 -22.49
N SER A 395 39.56 -56.32 -21.56
CA SER A 395 40.03 -57.27 -20.57
C SER A 395 38.91 -57.62 -19.59
N ASP A 396 38.21 -56.63 -19.08
CA ASP A 396 37.10 -56.79 -18.11
C ASP A 396 35.91 -57.56 -18.75
N GLU A 397 35.58 -57.28 -20.03
CA GLU A 397 34.57 -58.03 -20.77
C GLU A 397 35.00 -59.46 -21.05
N GLY A 398 36.29 -59.70 -21.26
CA GLY A 398 36.86 -61.01 -21.43
C GLY A 398 36.79 -61.89 -20.18
N GLU A 399 37.08 -61.31 -19.01
CA GLU A 399 36.91 -62.00 -17.72
C GLU A 399 35.45 -62.26 -17.38
N GLY A 400 34.54 -61.28 -17.63
CA GLY A 400 33.10 -61.44 -17.43
C GLY A 400 32.49 -62.59 -18.27
N ARG A 401 32.95 -62.78 -19.52
CA ARG A 401 32.52 -63.87 -20.38
C ARG A 401 33.11 -65.22 -19.96
N ARG A 402 34.27 -65.27 -19.34
CA ARG A 402 34.83 -66.51 -18.73
C ARG A 402 34.03 -66.95 -17.51
N LEU A 403 33.71 -66.01 -16.62
CA LEU A 403 32.89 -66.29 -15.45
C LEU A 403 31.47 -66.76 -15.77
N GLN A 404 30.88 -66.26 -16.86
CA GLN A 404 29.55 -66.73 -17.32
C GLN A 404 29.56 -68.12 -18.03
N LYS A 405 30.74 -68.69 -18.41
CA LYS A 405 30.85 -70.02 -18.99
C LYS A 405 31.21 -71.06 -17.93
N GLU A 406 31.57 -70.65 -16.73
CA GLU A 406 31.92 -71.58 -15.62
C GLU A 406 30.82 -71.66 -14.55
N THR A 407 29.69 -70.93 -14.75
CA THR A 407 28.43 -71.06 -14.01
C THR A 407 27.36 -71.72 -14.91
#